data_27f3e17a352759b494d0c2315c32d163
#
_entry.id   27f3e17a352759b494d0c2315c32d163
#
_cell.length_a   1.000
_cell.length_b   1.000
_cell.length_c   1.000
_cell.angle_alpha   90.00
_cell.angle_beta   90.00
_cell.angle_gamma   90.00
#
_symmetry.space_group_name_H-M   'P 1'
#
loop_
_entity.id
_entity.type
_entity.pdbx_description
1 polymer ?
#
loop_
_entity_poly.entity_id
_entity_poly.type
_entity_poly.pdbx_seq_one_letter_code
_entity_poly.pdbx_strand_id
1 'polypeptide(L)'
;MPAPVPVAAVGRFLRERFSTARWSGLYLTLTLAIFGVFFRSFLVIADGLAEASSLVARDPGIDLLVAATRTPGGIRFNWIATLFGEPAVQTVLALVVVGLLIVRGKRAYAALVAGTMASGLLLQTIVKLVVERPRPPVSLMVIAQPSSYSFPSGHAMSSALLLGVVAFVAVSQERRWWTRLLTVGIAVTGALIVGVSRIYLGVHWLSDVLAAWSLAIAWLSLWIGGFLMLRRSGRTWPDTPPLLIERAAEALSLAIALLVSAVVVWSALNDPVLKRAMVLPPAVDLHASRVVSQPDVARLPVFSEKPDGTHMEPIGTVFVGSRAQLEGAFARAGWSVADPAAFFSVARAFVDAALNRRYDHAPVTPTLLGGHTQEIAFERPQGRPTVRVRHHTRWWRTSLTAGGEPVWVGTMSFDSGITLSSDILLPSHTIAPDIDAERDLVVRELIATGAVSREPTVTVSTPLRGTNAQGSGWFSGGEASMLLAR
;
A
#
# COMPACT_ATOMS: atom_id res chain seq x y z
N MET A 1 9.25 -54.29 -9.50
CA MET A 1 9.15 -53.47 -8.31
C MET A 1 10.58 -53.05 -7.91
N PRO A 2 10.90 -51.75 -7.70
CA PRO A 2 12.21 -51.36 -7.20
C PRO A 2 12.41 -51.96 -5.80
N ALA A 3 13.61 -52.46 -5.53
CA ALA A 3 13.97 -53.04 -4.23
C ALA A 3 13.81 -52.01 -3.11
N PRO A 4 13.33 -52.39 -1.91
CA PRO A 4 13.14 -51.47 -0.79
C PRO A 4 14.51 -50.88 -0.38
N VAL A 5 14.55 -49.52 -0.28
CA VAL A 5 15.76 -48.81 0.16
C VAL A 5 16.09 -49.23 1.59
N PRO A 6 17.29 -49.74 1.90
CA PRO A 6 17.61 -50.22 3.23
C PRO A 6 17.55 -49.09 4.24
N VAL A 7 16.87 -49.28 5.39
CA VAL A 7 16.71 -48.30 6.48
C VAL A 7 18.05 -47.68 6.91
N ALA A 8 19.11 -48.43 6.87
CA ALA A 8 20.48 -47.94 7.16
C ALA A 8 20.99 -46.93 6.12
N ALA A 9 20.54 -46.99 4.86
CA ALA A 9 20.88 -46.01 3.83
C ALA A 9 20.13 -44.69 4.05
N VAL A 10 18.84 -44.74 4.45
CA VAL A 10 18.02 -43.58 4.82
C VAL A 10 18.62 -42.91 6.06
N GLY A 11 18.99 -43.67 7.08
CA GLY A 11 19.59 -43.11 8.30
C GLY A 11 20.96 -42.46 8.05
N ARG A 12 21.75 -42.99 7.13
CA ARG A 12 23.02 -42.35 6.67
C ARG A 12 22.77 -41.08 5.92
N PHE A 13 21.85 -41.08 4.96
CA PHE A 13 21.43 -39.91 4.17
C PHE A 13 20.95 -38.75 5.06
N LEU A 14 20.06 -39.02 6.03
CA LEU A 14 19.58 -38.03 6.97
C LEU A 14 20.70 -37.47 7.84
N ARG A 15 21.58 -38.33 8.38
CA ARG A 15 22.69 -37.88 9.21
C ARG A 15 23.68 -37.00 8.42
N GLU A 16 23.91 -37.29 7.15
CA GLU A 16 24.75 -36.47 6.28
C GLU A 16 24.09 -35.15 5.90
N ARG A 17 22.77 -35.16 5.67
CA ARG A 17 21.96 -33.97 5.35
C ARG A 17 21.87 -32.96 6.48
N PHE A 18 21.88 -33.42 7.73
CA PHE A 18 21.87 -32.53 8.91
C PHE A 18 23.25 -32.31 9.53
N SER A 19 24.29 -32.78 8.88
CA SER A 19 25.67 -32.53 9.32
C SER A 19 26.08 -31.08 9.08
N THR A 20 26.62 -30.43 10.12
CA THR A 20 27.24 -29.09 10.03
C THR A 20 28.68 -29.14 9.50
N ALA A 21 29.28 -30.32 9.47
CA ALA A 21 30.66 -30.52 9.04
C ALA A 21 30.87 -30.48 7.49
N ARG A 22 29.85 -30.88 6.75
CA ARG A 22 29.88 -30.91 5.26
C ARG A 22 29.04 -29.80 4.67
N TRP A 23 29.49 -29.17 3.58
CA TRP A 23 28.72 -28.16 2.85
C TRP A 23 27.40 -28.72 2.28
N SER A 24 27.40 -30.01 1.90
CA SER A 24 26.21 -30.73 1.41
C SER A 24 25.21 -31.11 2.50
N GLY A 25 25.53 -30.83 3.75
CA GLY A 25 24.67 -31.09 4.91
C GLY A 25 23.63 -30.02 5.16
N LEU A 26 23.58 -29.55 6.43
CA LEU A 26 22.55 -28.62 6.91
C LEU A 26 22.47 -27.32 6.09
N TYR A 27 23.61 -26.76 5.70
CA TYR A 27 23.62 -25.47 4.96
C TYR A 27 22.96 -25.56 3.59
N LEU A 28 23.26 -26.60 2.81
CA LEU A 28 22.59 -26.83 1.52
C LEU A 28 21.11 -27.13 1.73
N THR A 29 20.78 -27.94 2.73
CA THR A 29 19.38 -28.28 3.05
C THR A 29 18.57 -27.03 3.40
N LEU A 30 19.10 -26.15 4.27
CA LEU A 30 18.45 -24.88 4.61
C LEU A 30 18.35 -23.93 3.41
N THR A 31 19.42 -23.82 2.62
CA THR A 31 19.40 -23.03 1.38
C THR A 31 18.27 -23.46 0.45
N LEU A 32 18.18 -24.76 0.16
CA LEU A 32 17.15 -25.30 -0.74
C LEU A 32 15.74 -25.21 -0.13
N ALA A 33 15.60 -25.38 1.18
CA ALA A 33 14.33 -25.24 1.87
C ALA A 33 13.83 -23.78 1.82
N ILE A 34 14.69 -22.83 2.18
CA ILE A 34 14.36 -21.40 2.12
C ILE A 34 14.04 -20.98 0.68
N PHE A 35 14.90 -21.38 -0.28
CA PHE A 35 14.63 -21.12 -1.70
C PHE A 35 13.29 -21.69 -2.11
N GLY A 36 13.01 -22.96 -1.83
CA GLY A 36 11.78 -23.63 -2.23
C GLY A 36 10.53 -22.99 -1.67
N VAL A 37 10.54 -22.63 -0.38
CA VAL A 37 9.41 -21.95 0.27
C VAL A 37 9.14 -20.59 -0.35
N PHE A 38 10.17 -19.74 -0.45
CA PHE A 38 9.97 -18.36 -0.91
C PHE A 38 9.78 -18.28 -2.43
N PHE A 39 10.43 -19.14 -3.19
CA PHE A 39 10.18 -19.24 -4.63
C PHE A 39 8.78 -19.77 -4.93
N ARG A 40 8.31 -20.77 -4.18
CA ARG A 40 6.91 -21.22 -4.26
C ARG A 40 5.93 -20.11 -3.90
N SER A 41 6.22 -19.32 -2.85
CA SER A 41 5.40 -18.17 -2.48
C SER A 41 5.34 -17.13 -3.60
N PHE A 42 6.48 -16.83 -4.23
CA PHE A 42 6.54 -15.96 -5.40
C PHE A 42 5.68 -16.51 -6.56
N LEU A 43 5.81 -17.81 -6.89
CA LEU A 43 5.03 -18.42 -7.96
C LEU A 43 3.52 -18.39 -7.68
N VAL A 44 3.10 -18.68 -6.44
CA VAL A 44 1.67 -18.60 -6.05
C VAL A 44 1.11 -17.21 -6.26
N ILE A 45 1.89 -16.17 -5.95
CA ILE A 45 1.45 -14.78 -6.17
C ILE A 45 1.43 -14.47 -7.67
N ALA A 46 2.44 -14.91 -8.43
CA ALA A 46 2.52 -14.68 -9.87
C ALA A 46 1.38 -15.40 -10.63
N ASP A 47 1.12 -16.68 -10.32
CA ASP A 47 0.00 -17.44 -10.87
C ASP A 47 -1.35 -16.80 -10.53
N GLY A 48 -1.45 -16.26 -9.29
CA GLY A 48 -2.63 -15.56 -8.82
C GLY A 48 -2.97 -14.29 -9.60
N LEU A 49 -2.02 -13.71 -10.36
CA LEU A 49 -2.31 -12.56 -11.24
C LEU A 49 -3.17 -12.98 -12.45
N ALA A 50 -2.96 -14.18 -12.97
CA ALA A 50 -3.74 -14.70 -14.11
C ALA A 50 -5.14 -15.19 -13.68
N GLU A 51 -5.24 -15.75 -12.47
CA GLU A 51 -6.46 -16.38 -11.96
C GLU A 51 -7.29 -15.45 -11.04
N ALA A 52 -6.88 -14.18 -10.89
CA ALA A 52 -7.48 -13.24 -9.92
C ALA A 52 -7.63 -13.86 -8.52
N SER A 53 -6.54 -14.48 -8.01
CA SER A 53 -6.54 -15.14 -6.71
C SER A 53 -7.00 -14.21 -5.59
N SER A 54 -7.47 -14.78 -4.48
CA SER A 54 -7.98 -14.03 -3.33
C SER A 54 -7.00 -12.98 -2.75
N LEU A 55 -5.69 -13.15 -2.92
CA LEU A 55 -4.69 -12.16 -2.52
C LEU A 55 -4.66 -10.98 -3.50
N VAL A 56 -4.62 -11.26 -4.81
CA VAL A 56 -4.55 -10.24 -5.86
C VAL A 56 -5.85 -9.45 -5.94
N ALA A 57 -6.98 -10.11 -5.78
CA ALA A 57 -8.29 -9.47 -5.73
C ALA A 57 -8.43 -8.45 -4.58
N ARG A 58 -7.61 -8.57 -3.53
CA ARG A 58 -7.60 -7.61 -2.39
C ARG A 58 -6.76 -6.35 -2.66
N ASP A 59 -5.87 -6.36 -3.63
CA ASP A 59 -4.95 -5.24 -3.87
C ASP A 59 -5.67 -3.89 -4.00
N PRO A 60 -6.75 -3.74 -4.80
CA PRO A 60 -7.44 -2.46 -4.92
C PRO A 60 -8.05 -1.98 -3.60
N GLY A 61 -8.63 -2.90 -2.81
CA GLY A 61 -9.22 -2.55 -1.52
C GLY A 61 -8.16 -2.12 -0.50
N ILE A 62 -7.00 -2.77 -0.49
CA ILE A 62 -5.89 -2.43 0.41
C ILE A 62 -5.29 -1.08 0.04
N ASP A 63 -5.06 -0.81 -1.25
CA ASP A 63 -4.54 0.48 -1.70
C ASP A 63 -5.49 1.62 -1.34
N LEU A 64 -6.80 1.39 -1.45
CA LEU A 64 -7.81 2.36 -1.06
C LEU A 64 -7.78 2.64 0.45
N LEU A 65 -7.69 1.59 1.28
CA LEU A 65 -7.55 1.74 2.74
C LEU A 65 -6.29 2.52 3.10
N VAL A 66 -5.16 2.21 2.45
CA VAL A 66 -3.90 2.93 2.66
C VAL A 66 -4.03 4.38 2.22
N ALA A 67 -4.66 4.65 1.07
CA ALA A 67 -4.88 6.01 0.59
C ALA A 67 -5.69 6.85 1.60
N ALA A 68 -6.71 6.26 2.21
CA ALA A 68 -7.55 6.92 3.23
C ALA A 68 -6.78 7.29 4.52
N THR A 69 -5.66 6.61 4.80
CA THR A 69 -4.84 6.89 6.00
C THR A 69 -3.71 7.86 5.75
N ARG A 70 -3.57 8.38 4.52
CA ARG A 70 -2.46 9.27 4.15
C ARG A 70 -2.51 10.58 4.90
N THR A 71 -1.36 10.99 5.41
CA THR A 71 -1.15 12.29 6.03
C THR A 71 0.03 13.01 5.36
N PRO A 72 0.12 14.34 5.39
CA PRO A 72 1.27 15.06 4.83
C PRO A 72 2.61 14.59 5.39
N GLY A 73 2.67 14.31 6.70
CA GLY A 73 3.87 13.74 7.35
C GLY A 73 4.18 12.33 6.88
N GLY A 74 3.15 11.48 6.77
CA GLY A 74 3.27 10.11 6.24
C GLY A 74 3.74 10.10 4.79
N ILE A 75 3.22 10.98 3.94
CA ILE A 75 3.65 11.12 2.54
C ILE A 75 5.13 11.50 2.49
N ARG A 76 5.57 12.52 3.27
CA ARG A 76 6.99 12.93 3.32
C ARG A 76 7.91 11.80 3.78
N PHE A 77 7.53 11.10 4.85
CA PHE A 77 8.30 9.97 5.36
C PHE A 77 8.47 8.88 4.30
N ASN A 78 7.37 8.45 3.68
CA ASN A 78 7.38 7.38 2.68
C ASN A 78 8.07 7.82 1.39
N TRP A 79 8.02 9.11 1.03
CA TRP A 79 8.78 9.67 -0.08
C TRP A 79 10.28 9.61 0.17
N ILE A 80 10.76 10.02 1.35
CA ILE A 80 12.17 9.88 1.73
C ILE A 80 12.57 8.41 1.73
N ALA A 81 11.78 7.55 2.34
CA ALA A 81 12.05 6.12 2.44
C ALA A 81 12.18 5.45 1.06
N THR A 82 11.31 5.78 0.12
CA THR A 82 11.33 5.18 -1.22
C THR A 82 12.57 5.53 -2.02
N LEU A 83 13.15 6.72 -1.83
CA LEU A 83 14.35 7.15 -2.54
C LEU A 83 15.58 6.29 -2.20
N PHE A 84 15.62 5.70 -1.01
CA PHE A 84 16.66 4.70 -0.68
C PHE A 84 16.51 3.40 -1.48
N GLY A 85 15.34 3.13 -2.05
CA GLY A 85 15.08 2.02 -2.98
C GLY A 85 15.33 2.36 -4.45
N GLU A 86 15.65 3.62 -4.77
CA GLU A 86 15.88 4.08 -6.15
C GLU A 86 17.07 3.37 -6.79
N PRO A 87 16.97 2.87 -8.02
CA PRO A 87 18.05 2.11 -8.68
C PRO A 87 19.40 2.81 -8.67
N ALA A 88 19.44 4.13 -8.89
CA ALA A 88 20.68 4.90 -8.86
C ALA A 88 21.32 4.90 -7.46
N VAL A 89 20.52 5.15 -6.41
CA VAL A 89 20.97 5.15 -5.01
C VAL A 89 21.47 3.76 -4.62
N GLN A 90 20.69 2.71 -4.93
CA GLN A 90 21.07 1.32 -4.66
C GLN A 90 22.37 0.92 -5.35
N THR A 91 22.58 1.37 -6.60
CA THR A 91 23.81 1.11 -7.36
C THR A 91 25.02 1.78 -6.70
N VAL A 92 24.90 3.05 -6.32
CA VAL A 92 25.98 3.78 -5.64
C VAL A 92 26.31 3.10 -4.30
N LEU A 93 25.31 2.77 -3.48
CA LEU A 93 25.54 2.09 -2.20
C LEU A 93 26.18 0.71 -2.38
N ALA A 94 25.75 -0.07 -3.37
CA ALA A 94 26.35 -1.36 -3.68
C ALA A 94 27.82 -1.21 -4.11
N LEU A 95 28.14 -0.24 -4.97
CA LEU A 95 29.52 0.03 -5.42
C LEU A 95 30.41 0.48 -4.26
N VAL A 96 29.90 1.31 -3.34
CA VAL A 96 30.63 1.71 -2.12
C VAL A 96 30.95 0.48 -1.26
N VAL A 97 29.98 -0.40 -1.02
CA VAL A 97 30.19 -1.64 -0.25
C VAL A 97 31.19 -2.55 -0.94
N VAL A 98 31.08 -2.77 -2.26
CA VAL A 98 32.00 -3.58 -3.05
C VAL A 98 33.43 -3.01 -2.97
N GLY A 99 33.60 -1.69 -3.18
CA GLY A 99 34.89 -1.03 -3.10
C GLY A 99 35.54 -1.17 -1.72
N LEU A 100 34.76 -0.95 -0.67
CA LEU A 100 35.22 -1.10 0.73
C LEU A 100 35.68 -2.55 1.01
N LEU A 101 34.91 -3.55 0.54
CA LEU A 101 35.28 -4.95 0.71
C LEU A 101 36.56 -5.32 -0.06
N ILE A 102 36.77 -4.75 -1.24
CA ILE A 102 38.02 -4.95 -2.02
C ILE A 102 39.20 -4.36 -1.26
N VAL A 103 39.09 -3.13 -0.76
CA VAL A 103 40.14 -2.44 0.01
C VAL A 103 40.47 -3.19 1.29
N ARG A 104 39.49 -3.79 1.95
CA ARG A 104 39.65 -4.67 3.12
C ARG A 104 40.18 -6.08 2.78
N GLY A 105 40.51 -6.34 1.53
CA GLY A 105 40.97 -7.67 1.09
C GLY A 105 39.91 -8.75 1.05
N LYS A 106 38.63 -8.39 1.16
CA LYS A 106 37.49 -9.31 1.23
C LYS A 106 36.86 -9.56 -0.16
N ARG A 107 37.69 -9.90 -1.16
CA ARG A 107 37.30 -10.02 -2.59
C ARG A 107 36.13 -10.98 -2.83
N ALA A 108 36.09 -12.11 -2.08
CA ALA A 108 35.02 -13.09 -2.22
C ALA A 108 33.66 -12.50 -1.78
N TYR A 109 33.63 -11.72 -0.72
CA TYR A 109 32.41 -10.99 -0.28
C TYR A 109 32.05 -9.87 -1.25
N ALA A 110 33.04 -9.17 -1.82
CA ALA A 110 32.79 -8.16 -2.85
C ALA A 110 32.10 -8.78 -4.08
N ALA A 111 32.56 -9.94 -4.53
CA ALA A 111 31.94 -10.69 -5.63
C ALA A 111 30.52 -11.17 -5.27
N LEU A 112 30.29 -11.58 -4.02
CA LEU A 112 28.96 -11.95 -3.53
C LEU A 112 27.98 -10.77 -3.65
N VAL A 113 28.35 -9.58 -3.14
CA VAL A 113 27.51 -8.39 -3.22
C VAL A 113 27.25 -7.98 -4.66
N ALA A 114 28.30 -7.85 -5.47
CA ALA A 114 28.20 -7.47 -6.88
C ALA A 114 27.32 -8.43 -7.69
N GLY A 115 27.57 -9.75 -7.53
CA GLY A 115 26.82 -10.78 -8.24
C GLY A 115 25.34 -10.83 -7.82
N THR A 116 25.06 -10.73 -6.51
CA THR A 116 23.68 -10.69 -6.00
C THR A 116 22.92 -9.52 -6.58
N MET A 117 23.50 -8.31 -6.56
CA MET A 117 22.83 -7.10 -7.04
C MET A 117 22.65 -7.10 -8.56
N ALA A 118 23.69 -7.41 -9.32
CA ALA A 118 23.61 -7.42 -10.77
C ALA A 118 22.63 -8.46 -11.30
N SER A 119 22.71 -9.70 -10.78
CA SER A 119 21.79 -10.77 -11.19
C SER A 119 20.36 -10.54 -10.68
N GLY A 120 20.17 -9.93 -9.50
CA GLY A 120 18.88 -9.55 -8.98
C GLY A 120 18.20 -8.47 -9.84
N LEU A 121 18.94 -7.46 -10.30
CA LEU A 121 18.44 -6.45 -11.22
C LEU A 121 18.01 -7.07 -12.57
N LEU A 122 18.81 -7.97 -13.10
CA LEU A 122 18.47 -8.70 -14.32
C LEU A 122 17.21 -9.55 -14.14
N LEU A 123 17.14 -10.32 -13.05
CA LEU A 123 15.99 -11.16 -12.75
C LEU A 123 14.70 -10.37 -12.64
N GLN A 124 14.69 -9.28 -11.86
CA GLN A 124 13.49 -8.44 -11.73
C GLN A 124 13.06 -7.82 -13.05
N THR A 125 14.02 -7.44 -13.90
CA THR A 125 13.74 -6.87 -15.22
C THR A 125 13.09 -7.91 -16.13
N ILE A 126 13.61 -9.13 -16.14
CA ILE A 126 13.02 -10.24 -16.91
C ILE A 126 11.59 -10.51 -16.43
N VAL A 127 11.38 -10.63 -15.12
CA VAL A 127 10.03 -10.89 -14.59
C VAL A 127 9.06 -9.76 -14.94
N LYS A 128 9.48 -8.49 -14.88
CA LYS A 128 8.65 -7.35 -15.29
C LYS A 128 8.21 -7.45 -16.75
N LEU A 129 9.12 -7.81 -17.64
CA LEU A 129 8.85 -7.94 -19.07
C LEU A 129 7.99 -9.16 -19.42
N VAL A 130 8.01 -10.20 -18.59
CA VAL A 130 7.21 -11.42 -18.78
C VAL A 130 5.79 -11.24 -18.25
N VAL A 131 5.64 -10.59 -17.08
CA VAL A 131 4.35 -10.49 -16.39
C VAL A 131 3.53 -9.28 -16.86
N GLU A 132 4.18 -8.17 -17.23
CA GLU A 132 3.58 -6.95 -17.79
C GLU A 132 2.40 -6.38 -16.98
N ARG A 133 2.40 -6.58 -15.66
CA ARG A 133 1.30 -6.15 -14.80
C ARG A 133 1.14 -4.62 -14.81
N PRO A 134 -0.10 -4.08 -15.01
CA PRO A 134 -0.36 -2.66 -14.87
C PRO A 134 -0.20 -2.19 -13.42
N ARG A 135 0.14 -0.92 -13.24
CA ARG A 135 0.24 -0.28 -11.93
C ARG A 135 -1.14 0.12 -11.39
N PRO A 136 -1.23 0.45 -10.08
CA PRO A 136 -2.39 1.14 -9.55
C PRO A 136 -2.78 2.36 -10.38
N PRO A 137 -4.07 2.77 -10.37
CA PRO A 137 -4.53 3.95 -11.09
C PRO A 137 -3.78 5.22 -10.69
N VAL A 138 -3.54 6.11 -11.63
CA VAL A 138 -2.84 7.39 -11.39
C VAL A 138 -3.52 8.22 -10.30
N SER A 139 -4.85 8.10 -10.18
CA SER A 139 -5.64 8.73 -9.14
C SER A 139 -5.24 8.34 -7.70
N LEU A 140 -4.67 7.17 -7.51
CA LEU A 140 -4.13 6.73 -6.21
C LEU A 140 -2.67 7.10 -6.01
N MET A 141 -1.97 7.56 -7.05
CA MET A 141 -0.54 7.87 -6.96
C MET A 141 -0.30 9.24 -6.37
N VAL A 142 0.53 9.30 -5.34
CA VAL A 142 1.01 10.57 -4.76
C VAL A 142 2.18 11.14 -5.56
N ILE A 143 2.86 10.30 -6.32
CA ILE A 143 4.06 10.63 -7.11
C ILE A 143 3.82 10.32 -8.58
N ALA A 144 4.70 10.85 -9.45
CA ALA A 144 4.60 10.58 -10.89
C ALA A 144 4.63 9.06 -11.17
N GLN A 145 3.80 8.65 -12.13
CA GLN A 145 3.73 7.25 -12.55
C GLN A 145 5.07 6.79 -13.13
N PRO A 146 5.70 5.75 -12.56
CA PRO A 146 6.90 5.18 -13.17
C PRO A 146 6.60 4.51 -14.51
N SER A 147 7.53 4.61 -15.46
CA SER A 147 7.37 4.09 -16.83
C SER A 147 7.44 2.57 -16.97
N SER A 148 7.85 1.84 -15.91
CA SER A 148 7.99 0.38 -15.96
C SER A 148 6.77 -0.33 -15.39
N TYR A 149 6.57 -1.61 -15.75
CA TYR A 149 5.53 -2.49 -15.21
C TYR A 149 5.57 -2.62 -13.68
N SER A 150 4.42 -3.00 -13.09
CA SER A 150 4.26 -3.02 -11.63
C SER A 150 4.94 -4.21 -10.96
N PHE A 151 4.80 -5.41 -11.52
CA PHE A 151 5.21 -6.67 -10.87
C PHE A 151 6.58 -7.17 -11.34
N PRO A 152 7.47 -7.60 -10.45
CA PRO A 152 7.45 -7.32 -9.01
C PRO A 152 7.94 -5.90 -8.70
N SER A 153 7.78 -5.42 -7.44
CA SER A 153 8.27 -4.11 -7.03
C SER A 153 9.80 -4.05 -7.01
N GLY A 154 10.38 -3.24 -7.92
CA GLY A 154 11.83 -3.12 -8.04
C GLY A 154 12.50 -2.54 -6.80
N HIS A 155 11.94 -1.49 -6.20
CA HIS A 155 12.43 -0.87 -4.97
C HIS A 155 12.43 -1.87 -3.80
N ALA A 156 11.34 -2.61 -3.62
CA ALA A 156 11.22 -3.61 -2.56
C ALA A 156 12.22 -4.76 -2.75
N MET A 157 12.39 -5.24 -3.99
CA MET A 157 13.33 -6.32 -4.30
C MET A 157 14.78 -5.89 -4.12
N SER A 158 15.20 -4.77 -4.72
CA SER A 158 16.60 -4.31 -4.66
C SER A 158 17.02 -3.94 -3.24
N SER A 159 16.16 -3.27 -2.46
CA SER A 159 16.45 -2.96 -1.06
C SER A 159 16.59 -4.22 -0.20
N ALA A 160 15.72 -5.22 -0.39
CA ALA A 160 15.83 -6.48 0.33
C ALA A 160 17.11 -7.25 -0.04
N LEU A 161 17.51 -7.25 -1.33
CA LEU A 161 18.74 -7.86 -1.79
C LEU A 161 19.99 -7.17 -1.20
N LEU A 162 20.08 -5.83 -1.31
CA LEU A 162 21.23 -5.09 -0.81
C LEU A 162 21.36 -5.22 0.71
N LEU A 163 20.30 -4.88 1.44
CA LEU A 163 20.31 -4.94 2.90
C LEU A 163 20.54 -6.38 3.40
N GLY A 164 19.95 -7.36 2.75
CA GLY A 164 20.12 -8.78 3.10
C GLY A 164 21.55 -9.29 2.89
N VAL A 165 22.15 -9.00 1.73
CA VAL A 165 23.53 -9.43 1.45
C VAL A 165 24.55 -8.69 2.32
N VAL A 166 24.35 -7.39 2.57
CA VAL A 166 25.20 -6.59 3.46
C VAL A 166 25.09 -7.09 4.90
N ALA A 167 23.88 -7.36 5.38
CA ALA A 167 23.67 -7.95 6.70
C ALA A 167 24.36 -9.30 6.84
N PHE A 168 24.27 -10.17 5.83
CA PHE A 168 24.99 -11.45 5.82
C PHE A 168 26.52 -11.24 5.92
N VAL A 169 27.10 -10.31 5.15
CA VAL A 169 28.53 -9.97 5.21
C VAL A 169 28.90 -9.49 6.60
N ALA A 170 28.15 -8.58 7.18
CA ALA A 170 28.40 -8.02 8.52
C ALA A 170 28.29 -9.11 9.61
N VAL A 171 27.19 -9.88 9.61
CA VAL A 171 26.95 -10.98 10.57
C VAL A 171 28.02 -12.06 10.50
N SER A 172 28.55 -12.35 9.31
CA SER A 172 29.59 -13.38 9.13
C SER A 172 30.94 -12.99 9.75
N GLN A 173 31.16 -11.71 10.02
CA GLN A 173 32.38 -11.17 10.63
C GLN A 173 32.22 -10.80 12.12
N GLU A 174 30.98 -10.75 12.61
CA GLU A 174 30.65 -10.37 13.98
C GLU A 174 30.61 -11.61 14.88
N ARG A 175 31.10 -11.48 16.11
CA ARG A 175 31.11 -12.56 17.11
C ARG A 175 29.98 -12.44 18.14
N ARG A 176 29.53 -11.23 18.44
CA ARG A 176 28.50 -10.98 19.45
C ARG A 176 27.12 -11.27 18.87
N TRP A 177 26.34 -12.10 19.54
CA TRP A 177 25.03 -12.52 19.04
C TRP A 177 24.01 -11.37 18.96
N TRP A 178 24.06 -10.44 19.90
CA TRP A 178 23.12 -9.31 19.92
C TRP A 178 23.40 -8.30 18.78
N THR A 179 24.65 -8.06 18.41
CA THR A 179 25.00 -7.24 17.24
C THR A 179 24.56 -7.90 15.95
N ARG A 180 24.60 -9.23 15.88
CA ARG A 180 24.04 -9.98 14.73
C ARG A 180 22.52 -9.76 14.62
N LEU A 181 21.79 -9.89 15.75
CA LEU A 181 20.35 -9.64 15.77
C LEU A 181 20.01 -8.21 15.40
N LEU A 182 20.74 -7.24 15.94
CA LEU A 182 20.55 -5.83 15.61
C LEU A 182 20.78 -5.56 14.12
N THR A 183 21.85 -6.10 13.55
CA THR A 183 22.16 -5.96 12.10
C THR A 183 21.05 -6.52 11.22
N VAL A 184 20.57 -7.73 11.53
CA VAL A 184 19.46 -8.34 10.80
C VAL A 184 18.18 -7.54 11.00
N GLY A 185 17.90 -7.10 12.23
CA GLY A 185 16.72 -6.27 12.52
C GLY A 185 16.71 -4.96 11.73
N ILE A 186 17.85 -4.26 11.66
CA ILE A 186 17.98 -3.04 10.85
C ILE A 186 17.75 -3.33 9.37
N ALA A 187 18.35 -4.41 8.84
CA ALA A 187 18.20 -4.77 7.43
C ALA A 187 16.75 -5.12 7.07
N VAL A 188 16.08 -5.93 7.90
CA VAL A 188 14.67 -6.30 7.71
C VAL A 188 13.78 -5.07 7.80
N THR A 189 13.95 -4.24 8.84
CA THR A 189 13.16 -3.01 9.03
C THR A 189 13.35 -2.04 7.85
N GLY A 190 14.58 -1.86 7.37
CA GLY A 190 14.85 -1.01 6.20
C GLY A 190 14.17 -1.54 4.93
N ALA A 191 14.25 -2.83 4.66
CA ALA A 191 13.58 -3.45 3.51
C ALA A 191 12.04 -3.34 3.60
N LEU A 192 11.47 -3.52 4.81
CA LEU A 192 10.04 -3.33 5.06
C LEU A 192 9.62 -1.88 4.84
N ILE A 193 10.35 -0.91 5.37
CA ILE A 193 10.06 0.52 5.20
C ILE A 193 10.04 0.89 3.72
N VAL A 194 11.06 0.49 2.95
CA VAL A 194 11.09 0.77 1.51
C VAL A 194 9.94 0.08 0.77
N GLY A 195 9.65 -1.18 1.06
CA GLY A 195 8.54 -1.89 0.40
C GLY A 195 7.18 -1.30 0.74
N VAL A 196 6.91 -1.00 2.01
CA VAL A 196 5.66 -0.36 2.46
C VAL A 196 5.48 1.02 1.86
N SER A 197 6.58 1.79 1.69
CA SER A 197 6.52 3.11 1.06
C SER A 197 5.93 3.07 -0.35
N ARG A 198 6.12 1.96 -1.09
CA ARG A 198 5.59 1.82 -2.46
C ARG A 198 4.08 1.68 -2.49
N ILE A 199 3.51 0.99 -1.51
CA ILE A 199 2.07 0.85 -1.32
C ILE A 199 1.49 2.17 -0.83
N TYR A 200 2.13 2.78 0.18
CA TYR A 200 1.68 4.06 0.75
C TYR A 200 1.64 5.18 -0.29
N LEU A 201 2.59 5.21 -1.23
CA LEU A 201 2.63 6.19 -2.33
C LEU A 201 1.73 5.81 -3.52
N GLY A 202 1.09 4.65 -3.51
CA GLY A 202 0.11 4.21 -4.51
C GLY A 202 0.73 3.77 -5.85
N VAL A 203 2.00 3.41 -5.90
CA VAL A 203 2.70 3.06 -7.14
C VAL A 203 2.92 1.56 -7.36
N HIS A 204 2.59 0.75 -6.37
CA HIS A 204 2.63 -0.71 -6.41
C HIS A 204 1.52 -1.30 -5.57
N TRP A 205 0.98 -2.42 -6.01
CA TRP A 205 0.08 -3.27 -5.28
C TRP A 205 0.78 -3.98 -4.12
N LEU A 206 0.03 -4.35 -3.05
CA LEU A 206 0.59 -5.14 -1.95
C LEU A 206 1.21 -6.44 -2.45
N SER A 207 0.55 -7.15 -3.36
CA SER A 207 1.06 -8.41 -3.91
C SER A 207 2.35 -8.24 -4.70
N ASP A 208 2.60 -7.09 -5.38
CA ASP A 208 3.89 -6.78 -6.03
C ASP A 208 5.04 -6.73 -5.04
N VAL A 209 4.79 -6.16 -3.85
CA VAL A 209 5.79 -6.01 -2.79
C VAL A 209 6.06 -7.35 -2.11
N LEU A 210 5.02 -8.12 -1.81
CA LEU A 210 5.15 -9.47 -1.22
C LEU A 210 5.88 -10.43 -2.16
N ALA A 211 5.57 -10.39 -3.45
CA ALA A 211 6.28 -11.15 -4.48
C ALA A 211 7.75 -10.74 -4.57
N ALA A 212 8.04 -9.43 -4.53
CA ALA A 212 9.39 -8.90 -4.55
C ALA A 212 10.22 -9.37 -3.37
N TRP A 213 9.68 -9.34 -2.14
CA TRP A 213 10.37 -9.86 -0.95
C TRP A 213 10.55 -11.37 -1.02
N SER A 214 9.55 -12.11 -1.48
CA SER A 214 9.64 -13.56 -1.65
C SER A 214 10.75 -13.92 -2.65
N LEU A 215 10.77 -13.28 -3.80
CA LEU A 215 11.81 -13.51 -4.83
C LEU A 215 13.19 -13.08 -4.33
N ALA A 216 13.31 -11.96 -3.60
CA ALA A 216 14.56 -11.50 -3.03
C ALA A 216 15.13 -12.49 -2.00
N ILE A 217 14.30 -13.02 -1.10
CA ILE A 217 14.75 -14.01 -0.10
C ILE A 217 15.17 -15.32 -0.78
N ALA A 218 14.40 -15.80 -1.77
CA ALA A 218 14.78 -16.95 -2.57
C ALA A 218 16.14 -16.72 -3.25
N TRP A 219 16.32 -15.59 -3.91
CA TRP A 219 17.55 -15.24 -4.62
C TRP A 219 18.75 -15.12 -3.68
N LEU A 220 18.59 -14.42 -2.54
CA LEU A 220 19.59 -14.34 -1.48
C LEU A 220 20.01 -15.72 -0.96
N SER A 221 19.04 -16.63 -0.76
CA SER A 221 19.36 -17.97 -0.27
C SER A 221 20.28 -18.72 -1.23
N LEU A 222 20.07 -18.62 -2.55
CA LEU A 222 20.94 -19.23 -3.55
C LEU A 222 22.35 -18.62 -3.55
N TRP A 223 22.46 -17.28 -3.54
CA TRP A 223 23.75 -16.60 -3.54
C TRP A 223 24.55 -16.88 -2.28
N ILE A 224 23.93 -16.77 -1.11
CA ILE A 224 24.55 -17.03 0.19
C ILE A 224 24.91 -18.51 0.33
N GLY A 225 24.00 -19.41 -0.06
CA GLY A 225 24.24 -20.86 -0.03
C GLY A 225 25.39 -21.26 -0.96
N GLY A 226 25.39 -20.75 -2.19
CA GLY A 226 26.49 -20.96 -3.16
C GLY A 226 27.81 -20.40 -2.65
N PHE A 227 27.81 -19.20 -2.07
CA PHE A 227 29.00 -18.61 -1.46
C PHE A 227 29.55 -19.47 -0.31
N LEU A 228 28.71 -19.91 0.61
CA LEU A 228 29.10 -20.76 1.74
C LEU A 228 29.65 -22.12 1.26
N MET A 229 29.07 -22.69 0.22
CA MET A 229 29.53 -23.91 -0.41
C MET A 229 30.94 -23.72 -1.01
N LEU A 230 31.13 -22.67 -1.83
CA LEU A 230 32.44 -22.39 -2.46
C LEU A 230 33.50 -22.09 -1.39
N ARG A 231 33.15 -21.31 -0.37
CA ARG A 231 34.09 -20.99 0.72
C ARG A 231 34.56 -22.24 1.49
N ARG A 232 33.67 -23.16 1.79
CA ARG A 232 34.00 -24.42 2.50
C ARG A 232 34.78 -25.41 1.64
N SER A 233 34.61 -25.37 0.33
CA SER A 233 35.38 -26.19 -0.59
C SER A 233 36.77 -25.62 -0.93
N GLY A 234 37.13 -24.47 -0.31
CA GLY A 234 38.38 -23.79 -0.59
C GLY A 234 38.48 -23.16 -1.99
N ARG A 235 37.33 -23.01 -2.69
CA ARG A 235 37.27 -22.49 -4.07
C ARG A 235 36.96 -20.98 -4.13
N THR A 236 36.88 -20.28 -3.00
CA THR A 236 36.80 -18.81 -2.99
C THR A 236 38.20 -18.20 -3.01
N TRP A 237 38.28 -16.94 -3.47
CA TRP A 237 39.50 -16.17 -3.31
C TRP A 237 39.83 -16.02 -1.81
N PRO A 238 41.10 -16.27 -1.43
CA PRO A 238 41.54 -16.06 -0.05
C PRO A 238 41.45 -14.58 0.31
N ASP A 239 41.22 -14.31 1.60
CA ASP A 239 41.34 -12.96 2.12
C ASP A 239 42.79 -12.50 1.97
N THR A 240 43.00 -11.28 1.50
CA THR A 240 44.31 -10.63 1.39
C THR A 240 44.48 -9.62 2.50
N PRO A 241 45.73 -9.22 2.84
CA PRO A 241 45.90 -8.09 3.75
C PRO A 241 45.18 -6.83 3.22
N PRO A 242 44.64 -6.01 4.11
CA PRO A 242 44.00 -4.75 3.71
C PRO A 242 45.01 -3.83 3.02
N LEU A 243 44.53 -3.00 2.11
CA LEU A 243 45.37 -2.02 1.45
C LEU A 243 45.74 -0.88 2.45
N LEU A 244 46.90 -0.26 2.22
CA LEU A 244 47.37 0.87 3.06
C LEU A 244 46.39 2.02 3.16
N ILE A 245 45.46 2.12 2.20
CA ILE A 245 44.41 3.16 2.14
C ILE A 245 43.12 2.77 2.86
N GLU A 246 43.10 1.66 3.63
CA GLU A 246 41.85 1.13 4.25
C GLU A 246 41.13 2.22 5.06
N ARG A 247 41.81 2.91 5.97
CA ARG A 247 41.19 3.96 6.78
C ARG A 247 40.66 5.12 5.96
N ALA A 248 41.38 5.53 4.92
CA ALA A 248 40.92 6.57 4.00
C ALA A 248 39.69 6.11 3.19
N ALA A 249 39.69 4.86 2.75
CA ALA A 249 38.56 4.27 2.04
C ALA A 249 37.33 4.12 2.94
N GLU A 250 37.50 3.79 4.22
CA GLU A 250 36.40 3.74 5.20
C GLU A 250 35.79 5.13 5.40
N ALA A 251 36.64 6.14 5.63
CA ALA A 251 36.19 7.53 5.78
C ALA A 251 35.48 8.04 4.53
N LEU A 252 36.03 7.75 3.34
CA LEU A 252 35.42 8.13 2.07
C LEU A 252 34.09 7.39 1.85
N SER A 253 34.01 6.10 2.16
CA SER A 253 32.78 5.34 2.03
C SER A 253 31.67 5.87 2.93
N LEU A 254 32.01 6.23 4.17
CA LEU A 254 31.09 6.88 5.10
C LEU A 254 30.66 8.27 4.58
N ALA A 255 31.62 9.06 4.09
CA ALA A 255 31.33 10.37 3.51
C ALA A 255 30.39 10.28 2.29
N ILE A 256 30.62 9.32 1.40
CA ILE A 256 29.72 9.07 0.24
C ILE A 256 28.34 8.63 0.72
N ALA A 257 28.24 7.72 1.67
CA ALA A 257 26.96 7.28 2.19
C ALA A 257 26.16 8.43 2.86
N LEU A 258 26.83 9.26 3.63
CA LEU A 258 26.24 10.46 4.23
C LEU A 258 25.83 11.49 3.17
N LEU A 259 26.67 11.74 2.16
CA LEU A 259 26.37 12.65 1.05
C LEU A 259 25.15 12.14 0.26
N VAL A 260 25.12 10.86 -0.09
CA VAL A 260 23.95 10.24 -0.78
C VAL A 260 22.69 10.40 0.07
N SER A 261 22.78 10.13 1.37
CA SER A 261 21.64 10.31 2.27
C SER A 261 21.18 11.76 2.35
N ALA A 262 22.11 12.71 2.44
CA ALA A 262 21.82 14.14 2.47
C ALA A 262 21.17 14.62 1.16
N VAL A 263 21.69 14.18 0.00
CA VAL A 263 21.11 14.49 -1.33
C VAL A 263 19.72 13.90 -1.47
N VAL A 264 19.52 12.65 -1.03
CA VAL A 264 18.21 11.99 -1.03
C VAL A 264 17.20 12.78 -0.20
N VAL A 265 17.55 13.12 1.03
CA VAL A 265 16.66 13.89 1.91
C VAL A 265 16.40 15.29 1.35
N TRP A 266 17.45 15.97 0.88
CA TRP A 266 17.30 17.31 0.28
C TRP A 266 16.43 17.29 -0.97
N SER A 267 16.61 16.33 -1.89
CA SER A 267 15.79 16.20 -3.08
C SER A 267 14.33 15.91 -2.73
N ALA A 268 14.09 15.03 -1.76
CA ALA A 268 12.76 14.74 -1.27
C ALA A 268 12.04 15.97 -0.71
N LEU A 269 12.74 16.77 0.10
CA LEU A 269 12.15 17.96 0.73
C LEU A 269 11.87 19.09 -0.28
N ASN A 270 12.58 19.09 -1.42
CA ASN A 270 12.45 20.11 -2.46
C ASN A 270 11.68 19.63 -3.70
N ASP A 271 11.18 18.40 -3.70
CA ASP A 271 10.45 17.84 -4.84
C ASP A 271 9.17 18.64 -5.13
N PRO A 272 9.02 19.19 -6.34
CA PRO A 272 7.85 19.98 -6.72
C PRO A 272 6.58 19.12 -6.80
N VAL A 273 6.70 17.83 -7.11
CA VAL A 273 5.55 16.91 -7.16
C VAL A 273 5.01 16.69 -5.75
N LEU A 274 5.90 16.46 -4.77
CA LEU A 274 5.51 16.34 -3.38
C LEU A 274 4.87 17.63 -2.85
N LYS A 275 5.41 18.78 -3.19
CA LYS A 275 4.84 20.09 -2.81
C LYS A 275 3.44 20.27 -3.41
N ARG A 276 3.21 19.84 -4.65
CA ARG A 276 1.87 19.90 -5.31
C ARG A 276 0.89 18.90 -4.71
N ALA A 277 1.32 17.69 -4.40
CA ALA A 277 0.46 16.65 -3.81
C ALA A 277 -0.04 17.01 -2.41
N MET A 278 0.58 18.00 -1.74
CA MET A 278 0.18 18.50 -0.43
C MET A 278 -0.65 19.79 -0.49
N VAL A 279 -0.82 20.38 -1.66
CA VAL A 279 -1.60 21.60 -1.88
C VAL A 279 -2.89 21.21 -2.57
N LEU A 280 -4.03 21.53 -1.95
CA LEU A 280 -5.32 21.39 -2.62
C LEU A 280 -5.30 22.23 -3.91
N PRO A 281 -5.89 21.74 -5.01
CA PRO A 281 -6.02 22.55 -6.22
C PRO A 281 -6.71 23.89 -5.89
N PRO A 282 -6.34 24.98 -6.56
CA PRO A 282 -6.94 26.28 -6.31
C PRO A 282 -8.45 26.18 -6.50
N ALA A 283 -9.20 26.76 -5.56
CA ALA A 283 -10.65 26.80 -5.63
C ALA A 283 -11.09 27.57 -6.89
N VAL A 284 -12.01 26.97 -7.63
CA VAL A 284 -12.66 27.62 -8.76
C VAL A 284 -13.99 28.20 -8.26
N ASP A 285 -14.07 29.52 -8.19
CA ASP A 285 -15.33 30.19 -7.82
C ASP A 285 -16.32 30.10 -8.98
N LEU A 286 -17.49 29.52 -8.73
CA LEU A 286 -18.52 29.35 -9.74
C LEU A 286 -19.21 30.69 -10.04
N HIS A 287 -19.64 31.40 -8.99
CA HIS A 287 -20.31 32.68 -9.05
C HIS A 287 -20.58 33.23 -7.64
N ALA A 288 -21.02 34.51 -7.56
CA ALA A 288 -21.32 35.16 -6.29
C ALA A 288 -22.54 34.57 -5.54
N SER A 289 -23.37 33.79 -6.20
CA SER A 289 -24.50 33.10 -5.57
C SER A 289 -24.05 31.84 -4.84
N ARG A 290 -24.69 31.54 -3.70
CA ARG A 290 -24.48 30.28 -2.98
C ARG A 290 -25.23 29.11 -3.61
N VAL A 291 -26.11 29.36 -4.57
CA VAL A 291 -26.91 28.34 -5.25
C VAL A 291 -26.11 27.79 -6.43
N VAL A 292 -25.79 26.51 -6.39
CA VAL A 292 -25.12 25.81 -7.50
C VAL A 292 -26.13 25.53 -8.60
N SER A 293 -25.89 26.03 -9.79
CA SER A 293 -26.81 25.90 -10.93
C SER A 293 -26.68 24.54 -11.62
N GLN A 294 -27.67 24.18 -12.44
CA GLN A 294 -27.64 22.95 -13.25
C GLN A 294 -26.37 22.83 -14.15
N PRO A 295 -25.90 23.88 -14.84
CA PRO A 295 -24.65 23.84 -15.59
C PRO A 295 -23.39 23.60 -14.73
N ASP A 296 -23.40 24.03 -13.46
CA ASP A 296 -22.27 23.82 -12.55
C ASP A 296 -22.17 22.36 -12.13
N VAL A 297 -23.31 21.70 -11.92
CA VAL A 297 -23.40 20.28 -11.56
C VAL A 297 -22.79 19.39 -12.67
N ALA A 298 -22.90 19.77 -13.92
CA ALA A 298 -22.29 19.05 -15.05
C ALA A 298 -20.75 18.96 -14.95
N ARG A 299 -20.12 19.78 -14.11
CA ARG A 299 -18.67 19.73 -13.81
C ARG A 299 -18.31 18.77 -12.69
N LEU A 300 -19.29 18.20 -12.00
CA LEU A 300 -19.08 17.28 -10.89
C LEU A 300 -19.05 15.84 -11.40
N PRO A 301 -18.23 14.97 -10.83
CA PRO A 301 -18.34 13.53 -11.05
C PRO A 301 -19.73 13.03 -10.63
N VAL A 302 -20.28 12.09 -11.42
CA VAL A 302 -21.62 11.54 -11.18
C VAL A 302 -21.60 10.43 -10.10
N PHE A 303 -20.50 9.68 -10.05
CA PHE A 303 -20.36 8.49 -9.20
C PHE A 303 -19.16 8.59 -8.30
N SER A 304 -19.26 7.99 -7.13
CA SER A 304 -18.06 7.51 -6.43
C SER A 304 -17.56 6.25 -7.11
N GLU A 305 -16.26 5.96 -6.98
CA GLU A 305 -15.59 4.92 -7.74
C GLU A 305 -14.71 4.04 -6.84
N LYS A 306 -14.53 2.78 -7.26
CA LYS A 306 -13.43 1.96 -6.77
C LYS A 306 -12.10 2.37 -7.46
N PRO A 307 -10.93 1.91 -6.92
CA PRO A 307 -9.64 2.16 -7.56
C PRO A 307 -9.50 1.64 -8.99
N ASP A 308 -10.27 0.63 -9.35
CA ASP A 308 -10.31 0.05 -10.70
C ASP A 308 -11.23 0.81 -11.68
N GLY A 309 -11.83 1.92 -11.23
CA GLY A 309 -12.76 2.73 -12.01
C GLY A 309 -14.20 2.19 -12.00
N THR A 310 -14.49 1.13 -11.25
CA THR A 310 -15.86 0.62 -11.10
C THR A 310 -16.71 1.67 -10.38
N HIS A 311 -17.81 2.07 -11.01
CA HIS A 311 -18.77 3.02 -10.44
C HIS A 311 -19.44 2.42 -9.21
N MET A 312 -19.49 3.22 -8.16
CA MET A 312 -20.19 2.91 -6.91
C MET A 312 -21.48 3.71 -6.79
N GLU A 313 -21.80 4.23 -5.60
CA GLU A 313 -23.02 5.01 -5.41
C GLU A 313 -22.95 6.36 -6.15
N PRO A 314 -24.09 6.83 -6.73
CA PRO A 314 -24.17 8.14 -7.34
C PRO A 314 -24.13 9.26 -6.30
N ILE A 315 -23.71 10.45 -6.73
CA ILE A 315 -23.84 11.67 -5.93
C ILE A 315 -25.33 11.99 -5.73
N GLY A 316 -25.76 11.99 -4.47
CA GLY A 316 -27.15 12.26 -4.09
C GLY A 316 -27.35 13.62 -3.44
N THR A 317 -26.28 14.32 -3.03
CA THR A 317 -26.42 15.61 -2.34
C THR A 317 -25.26 16.54 -2.68
N VAL A 318 -25.59 17.82 -2.84
CA VAL A 318 -24.64 18.95 -2.93
C VAL A 318 -24.86 19.83 -1.71
N PHE A 319 -23.78 20.15 -0.99
CA PHE A 319 -23.84 21.04 0.19
C PHE A 319 -22.89 22.22 -0.03
N VAL A 320 -23.36 23.42 0.28
CA VAL A 320 -22.59 24.67 0.22
C VAL A 320 -22.40 25.22 1.62
N GLY A 321 -21.18 25.26 2.07
CA GLY A 321 -20.81 25.73 3.40
C GLY A 321 -19.46 25.17 3.87
N SER A 322 -19.00 25.63 5.02
CA SER A 322 -17.74 25.18 5.62
C SER A 322 -17.84 23.74 6.15
N ARG A 323 -16.69 23.11 6.37
CA ARG A 323 -16.59 21.78 7.01
C ARG A 323 -17.25 21.77 8.38
N ALA A 324 -17.02 22.81 9.20
CA ALA A 324 -17.60 22.92 10.53
C ALA A 324 -19.13 23.01 10.51
N GLN A 325 -19.70 23.67 9.50
CA GLN A 325 -21.17 23.74 9.33
C GLN A 325 -21.73 22.37 8.91
N LEU A 326 -21.04 21.64 8.03
CA LEU A 326 -21.44 20.28 7.64
C LEU A 326 -21.41 19.34 8.85
N GLU A 327 -20.30 19.29 9.58
CA GLU A 327 -20.17 18.48 10.81
C GLU A 327 -21.21 18.87 11.87
N GLY A 328 -21.42 20.16 12.06
CA GLY A 328 -22.41 20.65 13.00
C GLY A 328 -23.87 20.32 12.62
N ALA A 329 -24.19 20.28 11.33
CA ALA A 329 -25.53 19.88 10.87
C ALA A 329 -25.78 18.39 11.14
N PHE A 330 -24.82 17.53 10.83
CA PHE A 330 -24.89 16.09 11.08
C PHE A 330 -24.92 15.76 12.59
N ALA A 331 -24.10 16.44 13.39
CA ALA A 331 -24.08 16.25 14.85
C ALA A 331 -25.44 16.60 15.47
N ARG A 332 -26.07 17.71 15.04
CA ARG A 332 -27.44 18.11 15.48
C ARG A 332 -28.52 17.11 15.04
N ALA A 333 -28.31 16.42 13.92
CA ALA A 333 -29.20 15.36 13.45
C ALA A 333 -28.94 14.00 14.13
N GLY A 334 -27.99 13.93 15.09
CA GLY A 334 -27.67 12.69 15.83
C GLY A 334 -26.79 11.73 15.09
N TRP A 335 -26.03 12.22 14.11
CA TRP A 335 -25.01 11.44 13.39
C TRP A 335 -23.64 11.62 14.01
N SER A 336 -22.82 10.57 13.93
CA SER A 336 -21.43 10.58 14.38
C SER A 336 -20.49 10.67 13.19
N VAL A 337 -19.39 11.41 13.37
CA VAL A 337 -18.28 11.34 12.40
C VAL A 337 -17.63 9.97 12.51
N ALA A 338 -17.51 9.26 11.39
CA ALA A 338 -16.86 7.96 11.33
C ALA A 338 -15.35 8.09 11.55
N ASP A 339 -14.77 7.13 12.26
CA ASP A 339 -13.34 7.05 12.42
C ASP A 339 -12.66 6.83 11.04
N PRO A 340 -11.47 7.38 10.83
CA PRO A 340 -10.70 7.08 9.61
C PRO A 340 -10.54 5.56 9.43
N ALA A 341 -10.66 5.08 8.20
CA ALA A 341 -10.48 3.67 7.85
C ALA A 341 -9.00 3.25 7.94
N ALA A 342 -8.47 3.19 9.16
CA ALA A 342 -7.12 2.76 9.49
C ALA A 342 -7.13 1.28 9.93
N PHE A 343 -5.95 0.64 9.94
CA PHE A 343 -5.83 -0.77 10.31
C PHE A 343 -6.52 -1.10 11.65
N PHE A 344 -6.29 -0.30 12.68
CA PHE A 344 -6.85 -0.56 14.01
C PHE A 344 -8.36 -0.29 14.09
N SER A 345 -8.87 0.74 13.43
CA SER A 345 -10.31 1.03 13.40
C SER A 345 -11.08 -0.02 12.60
N VAL A 346 -10.52 -0.48 11.48
CA VAL A 346 -11.10 -1.56 10.66
C VAL A 346 -11.06 -2.89 11.42
N ALA A 347 -9.93 -3.23 12.06
CA ALA A 347 -9.83 -4.45 12.89
C ALA A 347 -10.82 -4.42 14.07
N ARG A 348 -10.98 -3.28 14.75
CA ARG A 348 -11.97 -3.07 15.80
C ARG A 348 -13.38 -3.25 15.26
N ALA A 349 -13.73 -2.61 14.13
CA ALA A 349 -15.05 -2.75 13.53
C ALA A 349 -15.37 -4.21 13.19
N PHE A 350 -14.37 -4.98 12.73
CA PHE A 350 -14.50 -6.42 12.50
C PHE A 350 -14.83 -7.18 13.79
N VAL A 351 -14.06 -6.96 14.85
CA VAL A 351 -14.26 -7.63 16.14
C VAL A 351 -15.61 -7.24 16.74
N ASP A 352 -15.97 -5.96 16.72
CA ASP A 352 -17.22 -5.46 17.27
C ASP A 352 -18.45 -5.94 16.46
N ALA A 353 -18.30 -6.08 15.13
CA ALA A 353 -19.30 -6.73 14.27
C ALA A 353 -19.50 -8.22 14.61
N ALA A 354 -18.40 -8.96 14.82
CA ALA A 354 -18.43 -10.37 15.16
C ALA A 354 -19.04 -10.64 16.55
N LEU A 355 -18.73 -9.76 17.51
CA LEU A 355 -19.19 -9.86 18.89
C LEU A 355 -20.51 -9.12 19.15
N ASN A 356 -21.16 -8.58 18.12
CA ASN A 356 -22.38 -7.76 18.20
C ASN A 356 -22.28 -6.59 19.20
N ARG A 357 -21.09 -5.95 19.23
CA ARG A 357 -20.81 -4.80 20.09
C ARG A 357 -21.17 -3.48 19.41
N ARG A 358 -21.27 -2.43 20.22
CA ARG A 358 -21.53 -1.06 19.79
C ARG A 358 -20.22 -0.40 19.33
N TYR A 359 -20.24 0.24 18.15
CA TYR A 359 -19.18 1.11 17.67
C TYR A 359 -19.80 2.26 16.88
N ASP A 360 -20.11 3.36 17.55
CA ASP A 360 -20.86 4.51 16.99
C ASP A 360 -20.02 5.39 16.07
N HIS A 361 -18.74 5.10 15.92
CA HIS A 361 -17.81 5.79 15.04
C HIS A 361 -17.12 4.79 14.11
N ALA A 362 -17.80 3.70 13.75
CA ALA A 362 -17.19 2.66 12.94
C ALA A 362 -16.77 3.22 11.57
N PRO A 363 -15.58 2.83 11.05
CA PRO A 363 -15.12 3.37 9.79
C PRO A 363 -16.07 3.01 8.64
N VAL A 364 -16.28 3.96 7.73
CA VAL A 364 -16.99 3.74 6.47
C VAL A 364 -15.96 3.36 5.41
N THR A 365 -16.26 2.34 4.62
CA THR A 365 -15.39 1.89 3.54
C THR A 365 -15.06 3.05 2.59
N PRO A 366 -13.78 3.36 2.35
CA PRO A 366 -13.39 4.44 1.46
C PRO A 366 -13.83 4.17 0.01
N THR A 367 -14.23 5.23 -0.69
CA THR A 367 -14.42 5.27 -2.13
C THR A 367 -13.74 6.50 -2.71
N LEU A 368 -13.56 6.54 -4.01
CA LEU A 368 -12.95 7.67 -4.71
C LEU A 368 -14.02 8.53 -5.36
N LEU A 369 -13.75 9.82 -5.46
CA LEU A 369 -14.46 10.74 -6.33
C LEU A 369 -13.42 11.57 -7.10
N GLY A 370 -13.39 11.42 -8.41
CA GLY A 370 -12.36 12.08 -9.23
C GLY A 370 -10.93 11.78 -8.76
N GLY A 371 -10.69 10.56 -8.26
CA GLY A 371 -9.38 10.11 -7.77
C GLY A 371 -9.04 10.45 -6.31
N HIS A 372 -9.92 11.10 -5.55
CA HIS A 372 -9.70 11.46 -4.15
C HIS A 372 -10.61 10.66 -3.23
N THR A 373 -10.09 10.18 -2.11
CA THR A 373 -10.90 9.57 -1.05
C THR A 373 -11.77 10.61 -0.38
N GLN A 374 -12.92 10.18 0.18
CA GLN A 374 -13.77 11.08 0.97
C GLN A 374 -12.97 11.76 2.10
N GLU A 375 -13.22 13.04 2.31
CA GLU A 375 -12.59 13.80 3.38
C GLU A 375 -13.27 13.58 4.73
N ILE A 376 -14.58 13.27 4.72
CA ILE A 376 -15.35 12.99 5.92
C ILE A 376 -16.45 11.99 5.61
N ALA A 377 -16.77 11.15 6.58
CA ALA A 377 -17.91 10.26 6.54
C ALA A 377 -18.69 10.39 7.85
N PHE A 378 -20.01 10.21 7.76
CA PHE A 378 -20.86 10.17 8.93
C PHE A 378 -21.60 8.84 8.96
N GLU A 379 -21.89 8.36 10.16
CA GLU A 379 -22.69 7.17 10.38
C GLU A 379 -23.73 7.37 11.47
N ARG A 380 -24.78 6.58 11.38
CA ARG A 380 -25.80 6.46 12.39
C ARG A 380 -26.35 5.06 12.44
N PRO A 381 -26.11 4.30 13.52
CA PRO A 381 -26.68 2.96 13.71
C PRO A 381 -28.23 3.03 13.73
N GLN A 382 -28.88 2.06 13.08
CA GLN A 382 -30.33 1.92 13.13
C GLN A 382 -30.72 0.76 14.07
N GLY A 383 -31.61 1.04 15.05
CA GLY A 383 -32.08 0.05 16.00
C GLY A 383 -31.05 -0.32 17.05
N ARG A 384 -30.66 -1.60 17.14
CA ARG A 384 -29.56 -2.01 18.02
C ARG A 384 -28.27 -1.36 17.53
N PRO A 385 -27.50 -0.70 18.39
CA PRO A 385 -26.27 -0.06 17.96
C PRO A 385 -25.23 -1.13 17.59
N THR A 386 -25.23 -1.53 16.33
CA THR A 386 -24.31 -2.50 15.77
C THR A 386 -23.69 -1.94 14.51
N VAL A 387 -22.47 -2.38 14.20
CA VAL A 387 -21.77 -2.06 12.96
C VAL A 387 -22.47 -2.67 11.73
N ARG A 388 -23.47 -3.54 11.94
CA ARG A 388 -24.09 -4.35 10.87
C ARG A 388 -25.21 -3.64 10.13
N VAL A 389 -25.99 -2.80 10.84
CA VAL A 389 -27.15 -2.10 10.28
C VAL A 389 -27.02 -0.64 10.62
N ARG A 390 -26.75 0.20 9.63
CA ARG A 390 -26.50 1.63 9.85
C ARG A 390 -26.72 2.45 8.59
N HIS A 391 -27.08 3.70 8.78
CA HIS A 391 -27.00 4.73 7.77
C HIS A 391 -25.58 5.24 7.70
N HIS A 392 -25.05 5.48 6.51
CA HIS A 392 -23.75 6.11 6.34
C HIS A 392 -23.72 7.06 5.14
N THR A 393 -22.86 8.08 5.22
CA THR A 393 -22.66 9.05 4.16
C THR A 393 -21.17 9.29 3.96
N ARG A 394 -20.80 9.63 2.73
CA ARG A 394 -19.41 10.01 2.37
C ARG A 394 -19.43 11.37 1.72
N TRP A 395 -18.48 12.22 2.08
CA TRP A 395 -18.43 13.59 1.61
C TRP A 395 -17.06 13.96 1.09
N TRP A 396 -17.07 14.60 -0.09
CA TRP A 396 -15.87 15.13 -0.75
C TRP A 396 -16.02 16.62 -0.91
N ARG A 397 -14.99 17.36 -0.52
CA ARG A 397 -14.86 18.75 -0.87
C ARG A 397 -14.43 18.82 -2.35
N THR A 398 -15.16 19.57 -3.14
CA THR A 398 -14.80 19.82 -4.53
C THR A 398 -13.80 20.98 -4.62
N SER A 399 -13.24 21.21 -5.80
CA SER A 399 -12.47 22.42 -6.10
C SER A 399 -13.35 23.64 -6.35
N LEU A 400 -14.67 23.52 -6.21
CA LEU A 400 -15.63 24.58 -6.50
C LEU A 400 -15.97 25.35 -5.23
N THR A 401 -16.25 26.66 -5.39
CA THR A 401 -16.88 27.51 -4.38
C THR A 401 -18.12 28.15 -4.96
N ALA A 402 -19.10 28.47 -4.13
CA ALA A 402 -20.32 29.18 -4.52
C ALA A 402 -20.61 30.25 -3.47
N GLY A 403 -20.65 31.50 -3.86
CA GLY A 403 -20.77 32.64 -2.93
C GLY A 403 -19.61 32.70 -1.95
N GLY A 404 -18.41 32.28 -2.32
CA GLY A 404 -17.22 32.22 -1.48
C GLY A 404 -17.17 31.02 -0.53
N GLU A 405 -18.22 30.20 -0.46
CA GLU A 405 -18.27 29.01 0.40
C GLU A 405 -17.90 27.74 -0.34
N PRO A 406 -17.23 26.78 0.30
CA PRO A 406 -16.90 25.49 -0.31
C PRO A 406 -18.14 24.70 -0.76
N VAL A 407 -18.03 24.05 -1.91
CA VAL A 407 -19.03 23.10 -2.41
C VAL A 407 -18.58 21.67 -2.09
N TRP A 408 -19.45 20.93 -1.42
CA TRP A 408 -19.27 19.53 -1.09
C TRP A 408 -20.28 18.68 -1.84
N VAL A 409 -19.88 17.47 -2.16
CA VAL A 409 -20.79 16.46 -2.73
C VAL A 409 -20.80 15.23 -1.85
N GLY A 410 -21.96 14.58 -1.75
CA GLY A 410 -22.15 13.45 -0.87
C GLY A 410 -22.89 12.28 -1.49
N THR A 411 -22.49 11.06 -1.09
CA THR A 411 -23.24 9.81 -1.32
C THR A 411 -23.85 9.34 -0.01
N MET A 412 -25.02 8.69 -0.09
CA MET A 412 -25.78 8.16 1.05
C MET A 412 -26.11 6.70 0.78
N SER A 413 -25.96 5.86 1.80
CA SER A 413 -26.30 4.44 1.73
C SER A 413 -26.76 3.91 3.08
N PHE A 414 -27.67 2.96 3.05
CA PHE A 414 -28.10 2.22 4.21
C PHE A 414 -27.54 0.79 4.17
N ASP A 415 -26.71 0.44 5.13
CA ASP A 415 -26.22 -0.91 5.34
C ASP A 415 -27.33 -1.77 5.95
N SER A 416 -27.88 -2.71 5.19
CA SER A 416 -28.97 -3.59 5.62
C SER A 416 -28.50 -4.93 6.22
N GLY A 417 -27.21 -5.23 6.13
CA GLY A 417 -26.61 -6.48 6.64
C GLY A 417 -25.14 -6.58 6.35
N ILE A 418 -24.53 -7.66 6.84
CA ILE A 418 -23.11 -8.01 6.56
C ILE A 418 -23.04 -9.23 5.69
N THR A 419 -22.23 -9.16 4.65
CA THR A 419 -21.77 -10.29 3.84
C THR A 419 -20.25 -10.33 3.86
N LEU A 420 -19.67 -11.47 3.52
CA LEU A 420 -18.22 -11.55 3.28
C LEU A 420 -17.97 -11.12 1.85
N SER A 421 -17.19 -10.07 1.67
CA SER A 421 -16.72 -9.67 0.33
C SER A 421 -15.82 -10.77 -0.21
N SER A 422 -16.10 -11.25 -1.43
CA SER A 422 -15.21 -12.15 -2.16
C SER A 422 -13.85 -11.53 -2.42
N ASP A 423 -13.81 -10.20 -2.57
CA ASP A 423 -12.63 -9.48 -3.03
C ASP A 423 -11.58 -9.25 -1.93
N ILE A 424 -12.02 -9.07 -0.67
CA ILE A 424 -11.09 -8.74 0.44
C ILE A 424 -11.22 -9.67 1.64
N LEU A 425 -12.12 -10.67 1.63
CA LEU A 425 -12.47 -11.51 2.79
C LEU A 425 -12.73 -10.71 4.09
N LEU A 426 -13.00 -9.43 3.96
CA LEU A 426 -13.46 -8.58 5.05
C LEU A 426 -14.98 -8.56 5.05
N PRO A 427 -15.60 -8.39 6.22
CA PRO A 427 -17.02 -8.12 6.27
C PRO A 427 -17.31 -6.89 5.42
N SER A 428 -18.23 -7.03 4.52
CA SER A 428 -18.75 -5.97 3.69
C SER A 428 -20.25 -5.88 3.90
N HIS A 429 -20.85 -4.75 3.53
CA HIS A 429 -22.23 -4.48 3.81
C HIS A 429 -23.09 -4.68 2.55
N THR A 430 -24.24 -5.33 2.72
CA THR A 430 -25.32 -5.24 1.73
C THR A 430 -26.00 -3.89 1.92
N ILE A 431 -26.23 -3.17 0.82
CA ILE A 431 -26.94 -1.88 0.87
C ILE A 431 -28.40 -2.04 0.49
N ALA A 432 -29.25 -1.18 1.00
CA ALA A 432 -30.61 -1.04 0.52
C ALA A 432 -30.62 -0.59 -0.95
N PRO A 433 -31.50 -1.12 -1.80
CA PRO A 433 -31.48 -0.85 -3.22
C PRO A 433 -31.91 0.57 -3.61
N ASP A 434 -32.72 1.22 -2.80
CA ASP A 434 -33.23 2.58 -3.06
C ASP A 434 -32.32 3.63 -2.45
N ILE A 435 -31.39 4.15 -3.25
CA ILE A 435 -30.43 5.18 -2.84
C ILE A 435 -31.13 6.52 -2.60
N ASP A 436 -32.19 6.80 -3.37
CA ASP A 436 -32.92 8.06 -3.24
C ASP A 436 -33.71 8.15 -1.95
N ALA A 437 -34.28 7.03 -1.48
CA ALA A 437 -34.96 6.97 -0.19
C ALA A 437 -34.00 7.29 0.96
N GLU A 438 -32.76 6.81 0.89
CA GLU A 438 -31.73 7.12 1.89
C GLU A 438 -31.30 8.59 1.82
N ARG A 439 -31.07 9.12 0.61
CA ARG A 439 -30.81 10.56 0.41
C ARG A 439 -31.90 11.39 1.05
N ASP A 440 -33.18 11.10 0.76
CA ASP A 440 -34.30 11.86 1.24
C ASP A 440 -34.50 11.78 2.77
N LEU A 441 -34.13 10.64 3.37
CA LEU A 441 -34.08 10.51 4.84
C LEU A 441 -33.04 11.47 5.43
N VAL A 442 -31.81 11.43 4.97
CA VAL A 442 -30.70 12.26 5.44
C VAL A 442 -31.03 13.74 5.27
N VAL A 443 -31.54 14.13 4.11
CA VAL A 443 -31.91 15.52 3.81
C VAL A 443 -33.02 16.01 4.74
N ARG A 444 -34.06 15.22 4.98
CA ARG A 444 -35.14 15.58 5.93
C ARG A 444 -34.60 15.81 7.32
N GLU A 445 -33.72 14.95 7.80
CA GLU A 445 -33.13 15.06 9.14
C GLU A 445 -32.25 16.30 9.27
N LEU A 446 -31.40 16.58 8.29
CA LEU A 446 -30.56 17.78 8.29
C LEU A 446 -31.41 19.08 8.29
N ILE A 447 -32.47 19.12 7.48
CA ILE A 447 -33.40 20.27 7.44
C ILE A 447 -34.11 20.46 8.80
N ALA A 448 -34.56 19.37 9.43
CA ALA A 448 -35.24 19.42 10.72
C ALA A 448 -34.38 20.02 11.84
N THR A 449 -33.04 20.00 11.70
CA THR A 449 -32.13 20.67 12.65
C THR A 449 -32.16 22.21 12.56
N GLY A 450 -32.72 22.78 11.49
CA GLY A 450 -32.64 24.20 11.19
C GLY A 450 -31.25 24.69 10.73
N ALA A 451 -30.25 23.80 10.66
CA ALA A 451 -28.87 24.12 10.28
C ALA A 451 -28.68 24.35 8.79
N VAL A 452 -29.57 23.81 7.96
CA VAL A 452 -29.52 23.92 6.52
C VAL A 452 -30.85 24.32 5.93
N SER A 453 -30.83 24.95 4.76
CA SER A 453 -32.01 25.15 3.91
C SER A 453 -31.92 24.25 2.69
N ARG A 454 -33.07 23.78 2.21
CA ARG A 454 -33.15 23.00 0.96
C ARG A 454 -33.41 23.99 -0.19
N GLU A 455 -32.62 23.82 -1.22
CA GLU A 455 -32.80 24.46 -2.52
C GLU A 455 -33.38 23.43 -3.54
N PRO A 456 -33.82 23.89 -4.73
CA PRO A 456 -34.27 22.97 -5.76
C PRO A 456 -33.26 21.87 -6.07
N THR A 457 -33.77 20.67 -6.31
CA THR A 457 -32.94 19.53 -6.74
C THR A 457 -32.28 19.81 -8.10
N VAL A 458 -31.12 19.24 -8.29
CA VAL A 458 -30.38 19.33 -9.56
C VAL A 458 -30.23 17.93 -10.15
N THR A 459 -30.34 17.85 -11.48
CA THR A 459 -30.15 16.57 -12.18
C THR A 459 -28.66 16.30 -12.38
N VAL A 460 -28.17 15.24 -11.80
CA VAL A 460 -26.77 14.79 -11.92
C VAL A 460 -26.62 13.85 -13.11
N SER A 461 -27.63 13.02 -13.35
CA SER A 461 -27.63 12.06 -14.47
C SER A 461 -29.07 11.67 -14.85
N THR A 462 -29.21 10.88 -15.91
CA THR A 462 -30.44 10.11 -16.16
C THR A 462 -30.62 9.04 -15.08
N PRO A 463 -31.85 8.47 -14.90
CA PRO A 463 -32.06 7.38 -13.97
C PRO A 463 -31.05 6.25 -14.12
N LEU A 464 -30.53 5.79 -13.01
CA LEU A 464 -29.39 4.87 -12.93
C LEU A 464 -29.76 3.59 -12.22
N ARG A 465 -29.12 2.50 -12.64
CA ARG A 465 -29.10 1.24 -11.91
C ARG A 465 -27.68 0.70 -11.90
N GLY A 466 -27.29 0.08 -10.81
CA GLY A 466 -25.95 -0.49 -10.68
C GLY A 466 -25.90 -1.59 -9.64
N THR A 467 -24.71 -2.09 -9.42
CA THR A 467 -24.39 -3.01 -8.34
C THR A 467 -23.25 -2.44 -7.53
N ASN A 468 -23.32 -2.59 -6.20
CA ASN A 468 -22.18 -2.23 -5.37
C ASN A 468 -21.06 -3.31 -5.48
N ALA A 469 -19.97 -3.08 -4.76
CA ALA A 469 -18.82 -3.99 -4.74
C ALA A 469 -19.15 -5.44 -4.35
N GLN A 470 -20.27 -5.67 -3.72
CA GLN A 470 -20.74 -6.96 -3.20
C GLN A 470 -21.83 -7.59 -4.07
N GLY A 471 -22.12 -6.98 -5.23
CA GLY A 471 -23.17 -7.46 -6.14
C GLY A 471 -24.58 -7.08 -5.71
N SER A 472 -24.79 -6.28 -4.65
CA SER A 472 -26.12 -5.78 -4.26
C SER A 472 -26.57 -4.73 -5.26
N GLY A 473 -27.74 -4.94 -5.89
CA GLY A 473 -28.33 -4.02 -6.84
C GLY A 473 -28.83 -2.73 -6.15
N TRP A 474 -28.66 -1.60 -6.83
CA TRP A 474 -29.20 -0.31 -6.41
C TRP A 474 -29.79 0.46 -7.60
N PHE A 475 -30.65 1.43 -7.31
CA PHE A 475 -31.20 2.34 -8.30
C PHE A 475 -31.32 3.77 -7.73
N SER A 476 -31.29 4.76 -8.62
CA SER A 476 -31.49 6.19 -8.34
C SER A 476 -32.17 6.88 -9.51
N GLY A 477 -32.99 7.88 -9.25
CA GLY A 477 -33.59 8.77 -10.24
C GLY A 477 -32.58 9.73 -10.91
N GLY A 478 -31.35 9.81 -10.39
CA GLY A 478 -30.30 10.66 -10.93
C GLY A 478 -30.36 12.13 -10.48
N GLU A 479 -31.10 12.42 -9.42
CA GLU A 479 -31.22 13.75 -8.82
C GLU A 479 -30.38 13.88 -7.55
N ALA A 480 -29.77 15.06 -7.35
CA ALA A 480 -29.13 15.43 -6.09
C ALA A 480 -29.90 16.56 -5.39
N SER A 481 -30.07 16.42 -4.09
CA SER A 481 -30.63 17.47 -3.23
C SER A 481 -29.57 18.52 -2.93
N MET A 482 -29.90 19.80 -3.07
CA MET A 482 -29.00 20.89 -2.74
C MET A 482 -29.35 21.46 -1.36
N LEU A 483 -28.31 21.61 -0.54
CA LEU A 483 -28.39 22.12 0.82
C LEU A 483 -27.45 23.31 1.00
N LEU A 484 -27.94 24.39 1.57
CA LEU A 484 -27.16 25.56 1.98
C LEU A 484 -27.04 25.61 3.50
N ALA A 485 -25.83 25.78 4.01
CA ALA A 485 -25.59 26.04 5.42
C ALA A 485 -26.22 27.38 5.82
N ARG A 486 -26.87 27.42 6.99
CA ARG A 486 -27.46 28.64 7.59
C ARG A 486 -26.51 29.30 8.56
#